data_a44ce164ea60164369c3dad99f35d6b3
#
_entry.id   a44ce164ea60164369c3dad99f35d6b3
#
_cell.length_a   1.000
_cell.length_b   1.000
_cell.length_c   1.000
_cell.angle_alpha   90.00
_cell.angle_beta   90.00
_cell.angle_gamma   90.00
#
_symmetry.space_group_name_H-M   'P 1'
#
loop_
_entity.id
_entity.type
_entity.pdbx_description
1 polymer ?
#
loop_
_entity_poly.entity_id
_entity_poly.type
_entity_poly.pdbx_seq_one_letter_code
_entity_poly.pdbx_strand_id
1 'polypeptide(L)'
;MSEWSALVEEAAKKSGLVWLELPGLPQPRAAWHLWHDGSLYVLTGGEGEQPLPGLPEARTVPVTLPSKDKRGRLITFVAAVEQVQAGTELWDEVAPLLAKERLNAATHEGQVEHWAEESYIVRLTPTGEVTQEPGRDAGDYATVRPVPSPATTRGRAPRMFGGKRRKADR
;
A
#
# COMPACT_ATOMS: atom_id res chain seq x y z
N MET A 1 -2.27 11.12 22.58
CA MET A 1 -2.35 10.31 21.35
C MET A 1 -3.61 9.45 21.46
N SER A 2 -4.41 9.39 20.40
CA SER A 2 -5.58 8.51 20.37
C SER A 2 -5.15 7.04 20.21
N GLU A 3 -5.96 6.09 20.69
CA GLU A 3 -5.63 4.64 20.57
C GLU A 3 -5.35 4.22 19.13
N TRP A 4 -6.09 4.77 18.17
CA TRP A 4 -5.87 4.47 16.74
C TRP A 4 -4.52 4.99 16.22
N SER A 5 -4.00 6.12 16.74
CA SER A 5 -2.71 6.68 16.35
C SER A 5 -1.55 5.73 16.69
N ALA A 6 -1.57 5.15 17.88
CA ALA A 6 -0.59 4.14 18.29
C ALA A 6 -0.70 2.86 17.44
N LEU A 7 -1.93 2.45 17.10
CA LEU A 7 -2.17 1.29 16.25
C LEU A 7 -1.64 1.52 14.82
N VAL A 8 -1.88 2.70 14.23
CA VAL A 8 -1.37 3.06 12.90
C VAL A 8 0.15 3.04 12.89
N GLU A 9 0.79 3.67 13.86
CA GLU A 9 2.25 3.71 13.97
C GLU A 9 2.83 2.29 14.10
N GLU A 10 2.29 1.47 15.00
CA GLU A 10 2.75 0.10 15.18
C GLU A 10 2.56 -0.75 13.93
N ALA A 11 1.40 -0.65 13.28
CA ALA A 11 1.10 -1.38 12.06
C ALA A 11 1.99 -0.95 10.90
N ALA A 12 2.21 0.35 10.73
CA ALA A 12 3.06 0.90 9.68
C ALA A 12 4.53 0.47 9.85
N LYS A 13 5.06 0.51 11.08
CA LYS A 13 6.44 0.05 11.36
C LYS A 13 6.64 -1.46 11.16
N LYS A 14 5.58 -2.26 11.34
CA LYS A 14 5.65 -3.73 11.21
C LYS A 14 5.28 -4.25 9.83
N SER A 15 4.69 -3.41 8.98
CA SER A 15 4.27 -3.76 7.63
C SER A 15 5.28 -3.27 6.60
N GLY A 16 5.68 -4.12 5.66
CA GLY A 16 6.48 -3.70 4.50
C GLY A 16 5.64 -3.09 3.37
N LEU A 17 4.31 -3.22 3.44
CA LEU A 17 3.39 -2.75 2.41
C LEU A 17 2.16 -2.11 3.04
N VAL A 18 1.62 -1.13 2.33
CA VAL A 18 0.29 -0.55 2.55
C VAL A 18 -0.55 -0.72 1.29
N TRP A 19 -1.86 -0.56 1.44
CA TRP A 19 -2.79 -0.54 0.32
C TRP A 19 -3.39 0.85 0.20
N LEU A 20 -3.31 1.44 -1.00
CA LEU A 20 -3.79 2.78 -1.30
C LEU A 20 -4.97 2.72 -2.26
N GLU A 21 -6.08 3.38 -1.92
CA GLU A 21 -7.23 3.53 -2.82
C GLU A 21 -7.02 4.76 -3.70
N LEU A 22 -6.38 4.54 -4.86
CA LEU A 22 -5.99 5.62 -5.77
C LEU A 22 -7.16 6.12 -6.61
N PRO A 23 -7.20 7.43 -6.94
CA PRO A 23 -8.23 7.99 -7.80
C PRO A 23 -8.33 7.27 -9.14
N GLY A 24 -9.55 6.94 -9.56
CA GLY A 24 -9.82 6.31 -10.86
C GLY A 24 -9.45 4.84 -10.97
N LEU A 25 -8.90 4.22 -9.93
CA LEU A 25 -8.63 2.79 -9.93
C LEU A 25 -9.73 2.02 -9.18
N PRO A 26 -10.21 0.90 -9.74
CA PRO A 26 -11.29 0.11 -9.12
C PRO A 26 -10.80 -0.75 -7.93
N GLN A 27 -9.48 -0.86 -7.75
CA GLN A 27 -8.87 -1.70 -6.72
C GLN A 27 -7.73 -0.96 -6.04
N PRO A 28 -7.56 -1.15 -4.71
CA PRO A 28 -6.41 -0.62 -3.99
C PRO A 28 -5.09 -1.13 -4.58
N ARG A 29 -4.08 -0.28 -4.57
CA ARG A 29 -2.71 -0.62 -4.96
C ARG A 29 -1.84 -0.86 -3.76
N ALA A 30 -1.10 -1.95 -3.78
CA ALA A 30 -0.05 -2.19 -2.80
C ALA A 30 1.14 -1.26 -3.09
N ALA A 31 1.66 -0.65 -2.04
CA ALA A 31 2.84 0.19 -2.10
C ALA A 31 3.77 -0.12 -0.94
N TRP A 32 5.07 -0.23 -1.20
CA TRP A 32 6.06 -0.20 -0.13
C TRP A 32 6.19 1.23 0.40
N HIS A 33 6.53 1.37 1.66
CA HIS A 33 6.57 2.66 2.34
C HIS A 33 7.65 2.69 3.41
N LEU A 34 8.01 3.90 3.81
CA LEU A 34 8.75 4.20 5.02
C LEU A 34 7.79 4.87 6.01
N TRP A 35 7.79 4.44 7.28
CA TRP A 35 7.17 5.19 8.36
C TRP A 35 8.23 6.06 9.05
N HIS A 36 8.01 7.37 9.05
CA HIS A 36 8.92 8.33 9.68
C HIS A 36 8.12 9.53 10.19
N ASP A 37 8.43 9.97 11.39
CA ASP A 37 7.82 11.15 12.05
C ASP A 37 6.30 11.29 11.87
N GLY A 38 5.56 10.21 12.25
CA GLY A 38 4.09 10.23 12.23
C GLY A 38 3.44 10.18 10.85
N SER A 39 4.21 9.93 9.78
CA SER A 39 3.73 9.88 8.40
C SER A 39 4.29 8.67 7.65
N LEU A 40 3.57 8.25 6.62
CA LEU A 40 4.05 7.30 5.63
C LEU A 40 4.69 8.06 4.47
N TYR A 41 5.79 7.57 3.96
CA TYR A 41 6.43 8.08 2.75
C TYR A 41 6.46 6.99 1.70
N VAL A 42 5.97 7.31 0.51
CA VAL A 42 5.98 6.40 -0.64
C VAL A 42 6.67 7.07 -1.81
N LEU A 43 7.33 6.26 -2.62
CA LEU A 43 7.99 6.72 -3.84
C LEU A 43 7.20 6.23 -5.04
N THR A 44 6.97 7.10 -6.04
CA THR A 44 6.25 6.78 -7.27
C THR A 44 6.78 7.61 -8.44
N GLY A 45 6.51 7.17 -9.66
CA GLY A 45 7.05 7.81 -10.87
C GLY A 45 8.49 7.38 -11.14
N GLY A 46 8.95 7.66 -12.35
CA GLY A 46 10.28 7.23 -12.80
C GLY A 46 10.33 5.76 -13.24
N GLU A 47 11.41 5.42 -13.93
CA GLU A 47 11.63 4.07 -14.42
C GLU A 47 11.99 3.12 -13.26
N GLY A 48 11.31 1.99 -13.19
CA GLY A 48 11.55 0.98 -12.15
C GLY A 48 10.90 1.25 -10.80
N GLU A 49 10.17 2.36 -10.63
CA GLU A 49 9.43 2.66 -9.41
C GLU A 49 7.99 2.12 -9.46
N GLN A 50 7.36 2.01 -8.27
CA GLN A 50 5.99 1.54 -8.18
C GLN A 50 5.01 2.53 -8.83
N PRO A 51 4.09 2.06 -9.70
CA PRO A 51 3.13 2.95 -10.36
C PRO A 51 1.95 3.25 -9.43
N LEU A 52 1.89 4.50 -8.93
CA LEU A 52 0.78 5.02 -8.11
C LEU A 52 0.13 6.22 -8.81
N PRO A 53 -0.58 5.99 -9.92
CA PRO A 53 -1.13 7.05 -10.75
C PRO A 53 -2.15 7.89 -9.98
N GLY A 54 -2.06 9.23 -10.12
CA GLY A 54 -2.94 10.18 -9.47
C GLY A 54 -2.67 10.42 -7.99
N LEU A 55 -1.71 9.71 -7.37
CA LEU A 55 -1.38 9.92 -5.97
C LEU A 55 -0.74 11.29 -5.73
N PRO A 56 0.27 11.73 -6.52
CA PRO A 56 0.90 13.03 -6.26
C PRO A 56 -0.05 14.23 -6.35
N GLU A 57 -1.12 14.11 -7.13
CA GLU A 57 -2.12 15.16 -7.36
C GLU A 57 -3.32 15.07 -6.42
N ALA A 58 -3.44 13.98 -5.67
CA ALA A 58 -4.54 13.78 -4.73
C ALA A 58 -4.40 14.70 -3.51
N ARG A 59 -5.51 15.10 -2.92
CA ARG A 59 -5.52 15.83 -1.64
C ARG A 59 -5.50 14.88 -0.46
N THR A 60 -6.21 13.78 -0.60
CA THR A 60 -6.33 12.74 0.42
C THR A 60 -6.39 11.38 -0.25
N VAL A 61 -5.99 10.35 0.48
CA VAL A 61 -6.07 8.96 0.01
C VAL A 61 -6.45 8.05 1.19
N PRO A 62 -7.39 7.11 1.00
CA PRO A 62 -7.60 6.03 1.97
C PRO A 62 -6.41 5.08 1.97
N VAL A 63 -5.90 4.80 3.16
CA VAL A 63 -4.75 3.95 3.42
C VAL A 63 -5.17 2.76 4.27
N THR A 64 -4.91 1.56 3.80
CA THR A 64 -5.14 0.34 4.57
C THR A 64 -3.82 -0.30 4.98
N LEU A 65 -3.64 -0.50 6.27
CA LEU A 65 -2.53 -1.25 6.84
C LEU A 65 -2.96 -2.70 7.11
N PRO A 66 -2.16 -3.68 6.67
CA PRO A 66 -2.44 -5.09 6.94
C PRO A 66 -1.99 -5.49 8.35
N SER A 67 -2.62 -6.51 8.89
CA SER A 67 -2.14 -7.23 10.07
C SER A 67 -0.89 -8.02 9.73
N LYS A 68 0.14 -7.94 10.55
CA LYS A 68 1.37 -8.73 10.40
C LYS A 68 1.08 -10.24 10.43
N ASP A 69 0.25 -10.69 11.36
CA ASP A 69 0.04 -12.10 11.61
C ASP A 69 -0.91 -12.77 10.62
N LYS A 70 -2.02 -12.11 10.31
CA LYS A 70 -3.09 -12.65 9.46
C LYS A 70 -3.07 -12.15 8.04
N ARG A 71 -2.24 -11.14 7.72
CA ARG A 71 -2.16 -10.45 6.43
C ARG A 71 -3.50 -9.87 5.95
N GLY A 72 -4.52 -9.90 6.80
CA GLY A 72 -5.81 -9.28 6.55
C GLY A 72 -5.75 -7.79 6.85
N ARG A 73 -6.79 -7.07 6.45
CA ARG A 73 -6.98 -5.65 6.76
C ARG A 73 -7.01 -5.45 8.27
N LEU A 74 -6.14 -4.58 8.78
CA LEU A 74 -6.11 -4.24 10.21
C LEU A 74 -6.83 -2.93 10.47
N ILE A 75 -6.45 -1.88 9.76
CA ILE A 75 -7.03 -0.54 9.92
C ILE A 75 -7.03 0.18 8.58
N THR A 76 -8.09 0.92 8.30
CA THR A 76 -8.16 1.84 7.16
C THR A 76 -8.45 3.25 7.67
N PHE A 77 -7.64 4.20 7.24
CA PHE A 77 -7.75 5.61 7.61
C PHE A 77 -7.53 6.51 6.40
N VAL A 78 -7.95 7.76 6.50
CA VAL A 78 -7.70 8.78 5.48
C VAL A 78 -6.39 9.48 5.79
N ALA A 79 -5.52 9.59 4.80
CA ALA A 79 -4.28 10.36 4.88
C ALA A 79 -4.33 11.59 3.98
N ALA A 80 -3.84 12.72 4.47
CA ALA A 80 -3.55 13.89 3.65
C ALA A 80 -2.30 13.61 2.81
N VAL A 81 -2.33 14.05 1.56
CA VAL A 81 -1.28 13.81 0.56
C VAL A 81 -0.49 15.09 0.34
N GLU A 82 0.82 15.00 0.40
CA GLU A 82 1.75 16.09 0.15
C GLU A 82 2.95 15.58 -0.63
N GLN A 83 3.34 16.28 -1.71
CA GLN A 83 4.59 15.99 -2.40
C GLN A 83 5.76 16.60 -1.62
N VAL A 84 6.79 15.80 -1.39
CA VAL A 84 8.05 16.25 -0.82
C VAL A 84 8.93 16.76 -1.96
N GLN A 85 9.17 18.07 -1.98
CA GLN A 85 9.95 18.70 -3.04
C GLN A 85 11.45 18.44 -2.85
N ALA A 86 12.14 18.12 -3.95
CA ALA A 86 13.59 17.97 -3.95
C ALA A 86 14.27 19.29 -3.51
N GLY A 87 15.35 19.18 -2.73
CA GLY A 87 16.10 20.34 -2.20
C GLY A 87 15.46 21.00 -0.98
N THR A 88 14.43 20.40 -0.38
CA THR A 88 13.92 20.82 0.93
C THR A 88 14.56 20.02 2.06
N GLU A 89 14.57 20.57 3.29
CA GLU A 89 15.06 19.85 4.47
C GLU A 89 14.39 18.49 4.65
N LEU A 90 13.08 18.40 4.41
CA LEU A 90 12.35 17.15 4.49
C LEU A 90 12.80 16.14 3.43
N TRP A 91 13.11 16.58 2.22
CA TRP A 91 13.69 15.72 1.19
C TRP A 91 15.04 15.18 1.61
N ASP A 92 15.93 16.05 2.08
CA ASP A 92 17.29 15.70 2.50
C ASP A 92 17.29 14.71 3.68
N GLU A 93 16.25 14.75 4.51
CA GLU A 93 16.04 13.80 5.59
C GLU A 93 15.47 12.46 5.09
N VAL A 94 14.41 12.50 4.29
CA VAL A 94 13.58 11.32 3.97
C VAL A 94 14.15 10.49 2.80
N ALA A 95 14.71 11.12 1.77
CA ALA A 95 15.18 10.41 0.59
C ALA A 95 16.31 9.41 0.88
N PRO A 96 17.31 9.73 1.73
CA PRO A 96 18.33 8.76 2.15
C PRO A 96 17.76 7.60 2.98
N LEU A 97 16.74 7.86 3.82
CA LEU A 97 16.07 6.82 4.59
C LEU A 97 15.31 5.85 3.68
N LEU A 98 14.56 6.37 2.70
CA LEU A 98 13.90 5.56 1.69
C LEU A 98 14.90 4.72 0.89
N ALA A 99 16.03 5.29 0.49
CA ALA A 99 17.06 4.57 -0.24
C ALA A 99 17.66 3.42 0.58
N LYS A 100 17.86 3.63 1.88
CA LYS A 100 18.38 2.61 2.81
C LYS A 100 17.39 1.45 3.02
N GLU A 101 16.09 1.75 3.15
CA GLU A 101 15.05 0.73 3.37
C GLU A 101 14.67 -0.03 2.10
N ARG A 102 15.06 0.46 0.94
CA ARG A 102 14.73 -0.16 -0.35
C ARG A 102 15.58 -1.40 -0.62
N LEU A 103 14.93 -2.57 -0.64
CA LEU A 103 15.60 -3.86 -0.85
C LEU A 103 16.08 -4.13 -2.28
N ASN A 104 15.52 -3.43 -3.29
CA ASN A 104 15.76 -3.70 -4.71
C ASN A 104 16.25 -2.47 -5.48
N ALA A 105 17.06 -1.62 -4.86
CA ALA A 105 17.67 -0.50 -5.56
C ALA A 105 18.62 -1.04 -6.66
N ALA A 106 18.36 -0.68 -7.90
CA ALA A 106 19.19 -1.09 -9.05
C ALA A 106 20.61 -0.51 -8.99
N THR A 107 20.77 0.62 -8.28
CA THR A 107 22.04 1.31 -8.05
C THR A 107 21.99 2.01 -6.70
N HIS A 108 22.94 1.77 -5.82
CA HIS A 108 23.01 2.47 -4.54
C HIS A 108 23.64 3.88 -4.66
N GLU A 109 24.51 4.09 -5.66
CA GLU A 109 25.12 5.39 -5.94
C GLU A 109 24.25 6.19 -6.92
N GLY A 110 23.92 7.45 -6.59
CA GLY A 110 23.10 8.33 -7.44
C GLY A 110 21.59 8.09 -7.40
N GLN A 111 21.09 7.20 -6.52
CA GLN A 111 19.67 6.86 -6.47
C GLN A 111 18.80 8.05 -6.04
N VAL A 112 19.27 8.81 -5.05
CA VAL A 112 18.52 9.99 -4.54
C VAL A 112 18.48 11.10 -5.58
N GLU A 113 19.58 11.32 -6.30
CA GLU A 113 19.66 12.27 -7.40
C GLU A 113 18.72 11.88 -8.54
N HIS A 114 18.68 10.61 -8.90
CA HIS A 114 17.77 10.09 -9.91
C HIS A 114 16.29 10.30 -9.51
N TRP A 115 15.95 10.07 -8.25
CA TRP A 115 14.60 10.32 -7.76
C TRP A 115 14.22 11.81 -7.78
N ALA A 116 15.18 12.71 -7.57
CA ALA A 116 14.93 14.13 -7.63
C ALA A 116 14.54 14.61 -9.03
N GLU A 117 14.98 13.90 -10.06
CA GLU A 117 14.73 14.25 -11.47
C GLU A 117 13.47 13.56 -12.03
N GLU A 118 13.20 12.31 -11.66
CA GLU A 118 12.22 11.48 -12.36
C GLU A 118 11.09 10.94 -11.47
N SER A 119 11.19 11.09 -10.15
CA SER A 119 10.26 10.47 -9.21
C SER A 119 9.62 11.48 -8.26
N TYR A 120 8.58 11.03 -7.57
CA TYR A 120 7.90 11.79 -6.52
C TYR A 120 7.99 11.04 -5.20
N ILE A 121 8.52 11.70 -4.17
CA ILE A 121 8.31 11.27 -2.79
C ILE A 121 7.02 11.92 -2.31
N VAL A 122 6.09 11.09 -1.85
CA VAL A 122 4.78 11.53 -1.37
C VAL A 122 4.66 11.20 0.11
N ARG A 123 4.40 12.23 0.91
CA ARG A 123 4.06 12.14 2.33
C ARG A 123 2.58 11.89 2.50
N LEU A 124 2.22 10.91 3.30
CA LEU A 124 0.86 10.54 3.66
C LEU A 124 0.68 10.70 5.16
N THR A 125 0.06 11.80 5.58
CA THR A 125 -0.14 12.12 6.99
C THR A 125 -1.55 11.70 7.42
N PRO A 126 -1.72 10.83 8.44
CA PRO A 126 -3.03 10.47 8.95
C PRO A 126 -3.83 11.69 9.40
N THR A 127 -5.06 11.85 8.90
CA THR A 127 -5.94 13.00 9.22
C THR A 127 -6.69 12.85 10.54
N GLY A 128 -6.73 11.65 11.09
CA GLY A 128 -7.56 11.31 12.22
C GLY A 128 -8.88 10.64 11.85
N GLU A 129 -9.23 10.62 10.59
CA GLU A 129 -10.40 9.91 10.08
C GLU A 129 -10.07 8.42 9.87
N VAL A 130 -10.67 7.56 10.69
CA VAL A 130 -10.57 6.10 10.60
C VAL A 130 -11.88 5.57 10.05
N THR A 131 -11.79 4.86 8.90
CA THR A 131 -12.97 4.30 8.23
C THR A 131 -13.22 2.84 8.61
N GLN A 132 -12.16 2.12 8.99
CA GLN A 132 -12.25 0.74 9.47
C GLN A 132 -11.20 0.48 10.55
N GLU A 133 -11.61 -0.17 11.63
CA GLU A 133 -10.74 -0.55 12.74
C GLU A 133 -11.08 -1.96 13.26
N PRO A 134 -10.16 -2.64 13.97
CA PRO A 134 -10.43 -3.94 14.56
C PRO A 134 -11.65 -3.92 15.47
N GLY A 135 -12.55 -4.89 15.30
CA GLY A 135 -13.76 -5.03 16.12
C GLY A 135 -14.95 -4.12 15.74
N ARG A 136 -14.77 -3.24 14.75
CA ARG A 136 -15.82 -2.37 14.19
C ARG A 136 -16.13 -2.65 12.72
N ASP A 137 -15.99 -3.90 12.31
CA ASP A 137 -16.38 -4.28 10.95
C ASP A 137 -17.88 -4.05 10.75
N ALA A 138 -18.22 -3.27 9.75
CA ALA A 138 -19.61 -3.03 9.33
C ALA A 138 -20.31 -4.27 8.74
N GLY A 139 -19.68 -5.44 8.81
CA GLY A 139 -20.19 -6.68 8.25
C GLY A 139 -20.18 -6.73 6.72
N ASP A 140 -19.66 -5.71 6.06
CA ASP A 140 -19.52 -5.68 4.62
C ASP A 140 -18.20 -6.36 4.20
N TYR A 141 -18.28 -7.65 3.95
CA TYR A 141 -17.18 -8.44 3.37
C TYR A 141 -17.19 -8.40 1.84
N ALA A 142 -17.66 -7.30 1.24
CA ALA A 142 -17.72 -7.16 -0.21
C ALA A 142 -16.32 -7.30 -0.82
N THR A 143 -16.10 -8.42 -1.50
CA THR A 143 -14.88 -8.66 -2.26
C THR A 143 -15.05 -8.09 -3.66
N VAL A 144 -14.16 -7.18 -4.04
CA VAL A 144 -14.09 -6.69 -5.42
C VAL A 144 -13.56 -7.81 -6.31
N ARG A 145 -14.28 -8.13 -7.39
CA ARG A 145 -13.81 -9.12 -8.36
C ARG A 145 -12.50 -8.66 -9.00
N PRO A 146 -11.51 -9.55 -9.14
CA PRO A 146 -10.30 -9.23 -9.88
C PRO A 146 -10.62 -8.74 -11.29
N VAL A 147 -9.91 -7.74 -11.77
CA VAL A 147 -10.02 -7.29 -13.16
C VAL A 147 -9.64 -8.46 -14.08
N PRO A 148 -10.45 -8.78 -15.10
CA PRO A 148 -10.10 -9.80 -16.07
C PRO A 148 -8.77 -9.46 -16.74
N SER A 149 -7.86 -10.42 -16.78
CA SER A 149 -6.58 -10.28 -17.47
C SER A 149 -6.41 -11.40 -18.51
N PRO A 150 -5.54 -11.24 -19.52
CA PRO A 150 -5.22 -12.33 -20.47
C PRO A 150 -4.67 -13.57 -19.77
N ALA A 151 -4.05 -13.40 -18.59
CA ALA A 151 -3.55 -14.51 -17.78
C ALA A 151 -4.63 -15.21 -16.96
N THR A 152 -5.87 -14.68 -16.92
CA THR A 152 -6.96 -15.30 -16.19
C THR A 152 -7.53 -16.45 -17.02
N THR A 153 -7.33 -17.69 -16.58
CA THR A 153 -7.88 -18.88 -17.20
C THR A 153 -9.40 -18.92 -17.00
N ARG A 154 -10.16 -18.78 -18.07
CA ARG A 154 -11.63 -18.95 -18.06
C ARG A 154 -12.07 -20.37 -18.34
N GLY A 155 -11.13 -21.31 -18.37
CA GLY A 155 -11.37 -22.71 -18.65
C GLY A 155 -12.02 -23.45 -17.49
N ARG A 156 -12.47 -24.66 -17.76
CA ARG A 156 -13.00 -25.58 -16.75
C ARG A 156 -11.90 -25.85 -15.71
N ALA A 157 -12.22 -25.76 -14.42
CA ALA A 157 -11.26 -26.07 -13.37
C ALA A 157 -10.60 -27.45 -13.62
N PRO A 158 -9.28 -27.57 -13.45
CA PRO A 158 -8.61 -28.87 -13.63
C PRO A 158 -9.20 -29.89 -12.67
N ARG A 159 -9.42 -31.11 -13.17
CA ARG A 159 -9.86 -32.22 -12.30
C ARG A 159 -8.71 -32.56 -11.37
N MET A 160 -8.95 -32.45 -10.09
CA MET A 160 -7.99 -32.95 -9.10
C MET A 160 -7.82 -34.47 -9.26
N PHE A 161 -6.60 -34.90 -9.48
CA PHE A 161 -6.28 -36.32 -9.50
C PHE A 161 -6.49 -36.88 -8.08
N GLY A 162 -7.43 -37.84 -7.92
CA GLY A 162 -7.54 -38.65 -6.72
C GLY A 162 -8.79 -38.51 -5.85
N GLY A 163 -9.77 -37.71 -6.22
CA GLY A 163 -11.06 -37.68 -5.48
C GLY A 163 -11.98 -38.84 -5.84
N LYS A 164 -12.01 -39.92 -5.04
CA LYS A 164 -13.10 -40.93 -5.10
C LYS A 164 -14.42 -40.21 -4.84
N ARG A 165 -15.32 -40.19 -5.82
CA ARG A 165 -16.73 -39.79 -5.62
C ARG A 165 -17.31 -40.67 -4.51
N ARG A 166 -17.67 -40.10 -3.37
CA ARG A 166 -18.63 -40.73 -2.45
C ARG A 166 -19.92 -40.88 -3.23
N LYS A 167 -20.36 -42.13 -3.47
CA LYS A 167 -21.73 -42.44 -3.89
C LYS A 167 -22.65 -41.91 -2.81
N ALA A 168 -23.57 -41.03 -3.15
CA ALA A 168 -24.73 -40.77 -2.33
C ALA A 168 -25.59 -42.04 -2.35
N ASP A 169 -25.70 -42.68 -1.20
CA ASP A 169 -26.72 -43.74 -1.02
C ASP A 169 -28.11 -43.09 -1.04
N ARG A 170 -28.99 -43.73 -1.80
CA ARG A 170 -30.41 -43.42 -1.87
C ARG A 170 -31.11 -43.76 -0.58
#